data_aec9d691e7df7a8ff5c3268ce815e4fe
#
_entry.id   aec9d691e7df7a8ff5c3268ce815e4fe
#
_cell.length_a   1.000
_cell.length_b   1.000
_cell.length_c   1.000
_cell.angle_alpha   90.00
_cell.angle_beta   90.00
_cell.angle_gamma   90.00
#
_symmetry.space_group_name_H-M   'P 1'
#
loop_
_entity.id
_entity.type
_entity.pdbx_description
1 polymer ?
#
loop_
_entity_poly.entity_id
_entity_poly.type
_entity_poly.pdbx_seq_one_letter_code
_entity_poly.pdbx_strand_id
1 'polypeptide(L)'
;GATYVIQDCRELYDMKSAAGIPGRIGCLMEKIFTRHSDVVIAANAFRAKLMVKMFGLKKRPFNYENIRRLAYSSEERARQVEQECQEFFAEEKFRIISTAGCDMTRTTGKMIEAMKDLGEKYELLLIGDSEEEDEELAHRIIQYYGLTNVKILPRMDQDHLKYFIDHSQVGMVTYHQRDLNNKYCASGKIFEFLFEGKPVVTSTNPPLKEFCEKYGVGIADDDYAQAIKAVAEHYTKWQDAVHYFVNHVHVERNNHRLAQKIQNVLEEKQA
;
A
#
# COMPACT_ATOMS: atom_id res chain seq x y z
N GLY A 1 25.78 -29.95 1.47
CA GLY A 1 24.90 -29.50 0.41
C GLY A 1 25.23 -28.08 0.08
N ALA A 2 25.28 -27.75 -1.19
CA ALA A 2 25.46 -26.37 -1.64
C ALA A 2 24.28 -25.57 -1.12
N THR A 3 24.58 -24.54 -0.41
CA THR A 3 23.55 -23.77 0.20
C THR A 3 23.58 -22.40 -0.43
N TYR A 4 22.57 -22.15 -1.22
CA TYR A 4 22.28 -20.82 -1.72
C TYR A 4 21.33 -20.17 -0.72
N VAL A 5 21.64 -18.95 -0.35
CA VAL A 5 20.81 -18.18 0.59
C VAL A 5 20.22 -17.01 -0.15
N ILE A 6 18.90 -17.02 -0.28
CA ILE A 6 18.12 -15.89 -0.81
C ILE A 6 17.38 -15.28 0.37
N GLN A 7 17.60 -14.02 0.62
CA GLN A 7 16.91 -13.28 1.68
C GLN A 7 15.95 -12.27 1.08
N ASP A 8 14.66 -12.43 1.38
CA ASP A 8 13.60 -11.50 0.97
C ASP A 8 13.26 -10.57 2.14
N CYS A 9 13.75 -9.32 2.07
CA CYS A 9 13.57 -8.30 3.08
C CYS A 9 12.35 -7.45 2.75
N ARG A 10 11.16 -7.92 3.13
CA ARG A 10 9.91 -7.21 2.90
C ARG A 10 9.73 -6.01 3.80
N GLU A 11 10.26 -6.07 5.02
CA GLU A 11 10.23 -5.00 6.00
C GLU A 11 11.63 -4.43 6.22
N LEU A 12 11.72 -3.22 6.75
CA LEU A 12 12.97 -2.55 7.04
C LEU A 12 12.99 -2.09 8.49
N TYR A 13 13.64 -2.88 9.34
CA TYR A 13 13.80 -2.54 10.75
C TYR A 13 15.17 -1.92 11.03
N ASP A 14 15.20 -1.00 11.97
CA ASP A 14 16.45 -0.40 12.44
C ASP A 14 16.57 -0.50 13.97
N MET A 15 17.80 -0.32 14.45
CA MET A 15 18.12 -0.43 15.88
C MET A 15 17.41 0.62 16.76
N LYS A 16 16.93 1.72 16.18
CA LYS A 16 16.26 2.81 16.93
C LYS A 16 14.78 2.51 17.13
N SER A 17 14.15 1.92 16.12
CA SER A 17 12.74 1.53 16.15
C SER A 17 12.50 0.14 16.75
N ALA A 18 13.58 -0.62 16.98
CA ALA A 18 13.53 -1.98 17.52
C ALA A 18 12.98 -2.01 18.95
N ALA A 19 11.94 -2.81 19.18
CA ALA A 19 11.31 -2.99 20.48
C ALA A 19 12.20 -3.85 21.41
N GLY A 20 12.78 -3.21 22.43
CA GLY A 20 13.55 -3.89 23.47
C GLY A 20 14.83 -4.60 22.99
N ILE A 21 15.39 -5.44 23.84
CA ILE A 21 16.61 -6.22 23.55
C ILE A 21 16.37 -7.26 22.43
N PRO A 22 15.27 -8.04 22.43
CA PRO A 22 15.03 -9.01 21.36
C PRO A 22 14.96 -8.39 19.98
N GLY A 23 14.28 -7.25 19.83
CA GLY A 23 14.20 -6.52 18.56
C GLY A 23 15.56 -6.04 18.05
N ARG A 24 16.43 -5.56 18.94
CA ARG A 24 17.80 -5.15 18.60
C ARG A 24 18.67 -6.34 18.18
N ILE A 25 18.54 -7.48 18.85
CA ILE A 25 19.19 -8.73 18.43
C ILE A 25 18.71 -9.13 17.05
N GLY A 26 17.39 -9.08 16.80
CA GLY A 26 16.80 -9.35 15.48
C GLY A 26 17.41 -8.50 14.37
N CYS A 27 17.51 -7.17 14.57
CA CYS A 27 18.16 -6.26 13.61
C CYS A 27 19.63 -6.60 13.35
N LEU A 28 20.37 -7.00 14.39
CA LEU A 28 21.76 -7.41 14.24
C LEU A 28 21.90 -8.71 13.45
N MET A 29 21.06 -9.70 13.76
CA MET A 29 21.03 -10.97 13.03
C MET A 29 20.63 -10.79 11.57
N GLU A 30 19.59 -9.99 11.30
CA GLU A 30 19.21 -9.62 9.92
C GLU A 30 20.39 -9.03 9.16
N LYS A 31 21.12 -8.08 9.76
CA LYS A 31 22.30 -7.48 9.13
C LYS A 31 23.38 -8.52 8.82
N ILE A 32 23.64 -9.47 9.72
CA ILE A 32 24.64 -10.53 9.54
C ILE A 32 24.19 -11.45 8.42
N PHE A 33 22.97 -11.96 8.46
CA PHE A 33 22.45 -12.87 7.44
C PHE A 33 22.40 -12.21 6.06
N THR A 34 21.92 -10.97 5.97
CA THR A 34 21.84 -10.22 4.71
C THR A 34 23.22 -10.06 4.06
N ARG A 35 24.28 -9.86 4.84
CA ARG A 35 25.66 -9.76 4.33
C ARG A 35 26.20 -11.06 3.72
N HIS A 36 25.72 -12.19 4.19
CA HIS A 36 26.15 -13.52 3.77
C HIS A 36 25.19 -14.17 2.78
N SER A 37 24.11 -13.49 2.42
CA SER A 37 23.17 -13.99 1.44
C SER A 37 23.69 -13.80 0.00
N ASP A 38 23.41 -14.76 -0.84
CA ASP A 38 23.79 -14.74 -2.26
C ASP A 38 22.95 -13.78 -3.08
N VAL A 39 21.66 -13.75 -2.76
CA VAL A 39 20.68 -12.81 -3.33
C VAL A 39 19.94 -12.14 -2.19
N VAL A 40 19.91 -10.82 -2.22
CA VAL A 40 19.11 -10.00 -1.31
C VAL A 40 18.03 -9.30 -2.11
N ILE A 41 16.80 -9.42 -1.67
CA ILE A 41 15.63 -8.78 -2.26
C ILE A 41 15.15 -7.70 -1.31
N ALA A 42 14.81 -6.53 -1.85
CA ALA A 42 14.21 -5.42 -1.12
C ALA A 42 12.88 -5.02 -1.77
N ALA A 43 11.91 -4.68 -0.96
CA ALA A 43 10.54 -4.41 -1.41
C ALA A 43 10.38 -3.13 -2.27
N ASN A 44 11.36 -2.22 -2.26
CA ASN A 44 11.44 -1.09 -3.19
C ASN A 44 12.86 -0.53 -3.33
N ALA A 45 13.04 0.37 -4.30
CA ALA A 45 14.33 0.98 -4.62
C ALA A 45 14.94 1.81 -3.47
N PHE A 46 14.11 2.47 -2.66
CA PHE A 46 14.55 3.25 -1.49
C PHE A 46 15.10 2.34 -0.41
N ARG A 47 14.38 1.27 -0.07
CA ARG A 47 14.83 0.26 0.90
C ARG A 47 16.12 -0.40 0.42
N ALA A 48 16.22 -0.79 -0.84
CA ALA A 48 17.45 -1.33 -1.42
C ALA A 48 18.65 -0.40 -1.24
N LYS A 49 18.48 0.90 -1.45
CA LYS A 49 19.54 1.92 -1.27
C LYS A 49 19.92 2.10 0.20
N LEU A 50 18.93 2.09 1.10
CA LEU A 50 19.16 2.21 2.54
C LEU A 50 19.90 1.00 3.10
N MET A 51 19.50 -0.22 2.71
CA MET A 51 20.13 -1.46 3.16
C MET A 51 21.62 -1.52 2.81
N VAL A 52 22.02 -0.99 1.66
CA VAL A 52 23.47 -0.89 1.33
C VAL A 52 24.21 -0.12 2.42
N LYS A 53 23.67 1.01 2.87
CA LYS A 53 24.29 1.84 3.92
C LYS A 53 24.18 1.22 5.29
N MET A 54 22.99 0.77 5.68
CA MET A 54 22.68 0.26 7.02
C MET A 54 23.40 -1.07 7.29
N PHE A 55 23.41 -1.95 6.31
CA PHE A 55 23.98 -3.29 6.45
C PHE A 55 25.42 -3.38 5.92
N GLY A 56 25.92 -2.36 5.21
CA GLY A 56 27.25 -2.36 4.60
C GLY A 56 27.37 -3.41 3.49
N LEU A 57 26.37 -3.50 2.63
CA LEU A 57 26.33 -4.49 1.56
C LEU A 57 27.28 -4.09 0.42
N LYS A 58 27.99 -5.06 -0.16
CA LYS A 58 28.85 -4.86 -1.34
C LYS A 58 28.05 -4.69 -2.64
N LYS A 59 26.90 -5.34 -2.75
CA LYS A 59 25.99 -5.28 -3.90
C LYS A 59 24.65 -4.71 -3.45
N ARG A 60 23.99 -3.94 -4.32
CA ARG A 60 22.65 -3.42 -4.04
C ARG A 60 21.63 -4.56 -4.11
N PRO A 61 20.70 -4.67 -3.13
CA PRO A 61 19.60 -5.61 -3.19
C PRO A 61 18.79 -5.49 -4.49
N PHE A 62 18.27 -6.62 -4.95
CA PHE A 62 17.36 -6.64 -6.07
C PHE A 62 16.03 -5.98 -5.63
N ASN A 63 15.55 -5.04 -6.44
CA ASN A 63 14.27 -4.40 -6.17
C ASN A 63 13.13 -5.26 -6.72
N TYR A 64 12.29 -5.76 -5.83
CA TYR A 64 11.11 -6.54 -6.18
C TYR A 64 9.90 -6.02 -5.41
N GLU A 65 9.08 -5.21 -6.08
CA GLU A 65 7.92 -4.57 -5.47
C GLU A 65 6.81 -5.57 -5.19
N ASN A 66 6.07 -5.33 -4.12
CA ASN A 66 4.93 -6.15 -3.72
C ASN A 66 3.71 -5.78 -4.58
N ILE A 67 3.70 -6.24 -5.83
CA ILE A 67 2.60 -6.00 -6.76
C ILE A 67 1.48 -7.01 -6.47
N ARG A 68 0.29 -6.50 -6.19
CA ARG A 68 -0.91 -7.30 -5.92
C ARG A 68 -2.01 -6.90 -6.88
N ARG A 69 -2.73 -7.90 -7.37
CA ARG A 69 -3.92 -7.71 -8.20
C ARG A 69 -5.07 -8.48 -7.56
N LEU A 70 -6.21 -7.84 -7.48
CA LEU A 70 -7.46 -8.50 -7.07
C LEU A 70 -8.13 -9.11 -8.30
N ALA A 71 -8.83 -10.21 -8.09
CA ALA A 71 -9.67 -10.84 -9.10
C ALA A 71 -10.83 -11.53 -8.39
N TYR A 72 -11.99 -11.57 -9.03
CA TYR A 72 -13.09 -12.40 -8.53
C TYR A 72 -12.72 -13.87 -8.61
N SER A 73 -13.11 -14.64 -7.63
CA SER A 73 -12.87 -16.10 -7.58
C SER A 73 -13.62 -16.84 -8.69
N SER A 74 -14.79 -16.31 -9.09
CA SER A 74 -15.56 -16.79 -10.24
C SER A 74 -16.56 -15.72 -10.71
N GLU A 75 -17.09 -15.87 -11.93
CA GLU A 75 -18.17 -14.99 -12.42
C GLU A 75 -19.47 -15.13 -11.62
N GLU A 76 -19.74 -16.33 -11.11
CA GLU A 76 -20.90 -16.57 -10.26
C GLU A 76 -20.78 -15.79 -8.95
N ARG A 77 -19.57 -15.83 -8.33
CA ARG A 77 -19.30 -15.10 -7.11
C ARG A 77 -19.38 -13.58 -7.33
N ALA A 78 -18.89 -13.08 -8.45
CA ALA A 78 -19.01 -11.66 -8.81
C ALA A 78 -20.49 -11.20 -8.83
N ARG A 79 -21.38 -11.98 -9.49
CA ARG A 79 -22.83 -11.70 -9.52
C ARG A 79 -23.50 -11.78 -8.16
N GLN A 80 -23.09 -12.74 -7.33
CA GLN A 80 -23.61 -12.88 -5.98
C GLN A 80 -23.24 -11.66 -5.12
N VAL A 81 -21.97 -11.25 -5.13
CA VAL A 81 -21.48 -10.08 -4.39
C VAL A 81 -22.18 -8.79 -4.85
N GLU A 82 -22.41 -8.65 -6.15
CA GLU A 82 -23.18 -7.52 -6.69
C GLU A 82 -24.60 -7.49 -6.10
N GLN A 83 -25.31 -8.63 -6.05
CA GLN A 83 -26.64 -8.70 -5.44
C GLN A 83 -26.63 -8.40 -3.95
N GLU A 84 -25.59 -8.83 -3.23
CA GLU A 84 -25.43 -8.60 -1.79
C GLU A 84 -25.12 -7.13 -1.47
N CYS A 85 -24.39 -6.43 -2.33
CA CYS A 85 -23.82 -5.11 -2.05
C CYS A 85 -24.47 -3.95 -2.82
N GLN A 86 -25.29 -4.19 -3.85
CA GLN A 86 -25.84 -3.14 -4.71
C GLN A 86 -26.63 -2.06 -3.93
N GLU A 87 -27.33 -2.43 -2.88
CA GLU A 87 -28.09 -1.49 -2.06
C GLU A 87 -27.18 -0.49 -1.33
N PHE A 88 -26.01 -0.93 -0.88
CA PHE A 88 -25.00 -0.06 -0.23
C PHE A 88 -24.54 1.06 -1.17
N PHE A 89 -24.49 0.79 -2.47
CA PHE A 89 -24.03 1.71 -3.50
C PHE A 89 -25.14 2.44 -4.25
N ALA A 90 -26.41 2.29 -3.82
CA ALA A 90 -27.57 2.91 -4.49
C ALA A 90 -27.52 4.45 -4.48
N GLU A 91 -26.95 5.06 -3.45
CA GLU A 91 -26.74 6.51 -3.38
C GLU A 91 -25.48 6.91 -4.17
N GLU A 92 -25.61 7.89 -5.07
CA GLU A 92 -24.48 8.42 -5.82
C GLU A 92 -23.59 9.30 -4.93
N LYS A 93 -22.39 8.81 -4.61
CA LYS A 93 -21.37 9.52 -3.82
C LYS A 93 -20.01 9.37 -4.44
N PHE A 94 -19.16 10.34 -4.23
CA PHE A 94 -17.73 10.21 -4.52
C PHE A 94 -17.05 9.48 -3.36
N ARG A 95 -16.76 8.18 -3.54
CA ARG A 95 -16.26 7.30 -2.49
C ARG A 95 -14.74 7.23 -2.48
N ILE A 96 -14.22 7.42 -1.29
CA ILE A 96 -12.81 7.28 -0.95
C ILE A 96 -12.66 6.00 -0.14
N ILE A 97 -11.76 5.12 -0.49
CA ILE A 97 -11.58 3.83 0.17
C ILE A 97 -10.18 3.67 0.77
N SER A 98 -10.11 3.25 2.03
CA SER A 98 -8.91 2.75 2.68
C SER A 98 -9.12 1.31 3.11
N THR A 99 -8.19 0.44 2.77
CA THR A 99 -8.25 -0.99 3.11
C THR A 99 -7.33 -1.33 4.30
N ALA A 100 -7.10 -0.36 5.18
CA ALA A 100 -6.25 -0.50 6.36
C ALA A 100 -7.05 -0.54 7.68
N GLY A 101 -8.39 -0.58 7.61
CA GLY A 101 -9.23 -0.44 8.80
C GLY A 101 -9.04 0.92 9.48
N CYS A 102 -9.15 0.92 10.80
CA CYS A 102 -8.93 2.12 11.64
C CYS A 102 -7.47 2.27 12.12
N ASP A 103 -6.50 1.55 11.53
CA ASP A 103 -5.08 1.61 11.93
C ASP A 103 -4.56 3.05 11.96
N MET A 104 -4.32 3.59 13.17
CA MET A 104 -3.84 4.97 13.36
C MET A 104 -2.39 5.15 12.88
N THR A 105 -1.63 4.08 12.70
CA THR A 105 -0.29 4.14 12.09
C THR A 105 -0.37 4.42 10.58
N ARG A 106 -1.55 4.24 9.98
CA ARG A 106 -1.89 4.60 8.59
C ARG A 106 -2.47 6.00 8.47
N THR A 107 -2.30 6.84 9.48
CA THR A 107 -2.83 8.20 9.53
C THR A 107 -4.36 8.29 9.37
N THR A 108 -5.09 7.24 9.79
CA THR A 108 -6.55 7.14 9.65
C THR A 108 -7.27 8.30 10.32
N GLY A 109 -6.80 8.77 11.49
CA GLY A 109 -7.36 9.95 12.14
C GLY A 109 -7.35 11.19 11.26
N LYS A 110 -6.28 11.41 10.46
CA LYS A 110 -6.23 12.52 9.48
C LYS A 110 -7.17 12.30 8.29
N MET A 111 -7.37 11.05 7.85
CA MET A 111 -8.35 10.75 6.80
C MET A 111 -9.76 11.08 7.26
N ILE A 112 -10.13 10.67 8.47
CA ILE A 112 -11.43 10.98 9.07
C ILE A 112 -11.59 12.51 9.21
N GLU A 113 -10.58 13.18 9.76
CA GLU A 113 -10.61 14.65 9.91
C GLU A 113 -10.80 15.38 8.58
N ALA A 114 -10.19 14.92 7.50
CA ALA A 114 -10.33 15.51 6.18
C ALA A 114 -11.79 15.54 5.67
N MET A 115 -12.62 14.59 6.13
CA MET A 115 -14.02 14.50 5.70
C MET A 115 -14.88 15.68 6.15
N LYS A 116 -14.50 16.41 7.23
CA LYS A 116 -15.18 17.65 7.66
C LYS A 116 -15.18 18.73 6.59
N ASP A 117 -14.13 18.76 5.75
CA ASP A 117 -13.91 19.77 4.73
C ASP A 117 -14.43 19.35 3.34
N LEU A 118 -14.92 18.11 3.19
CA LEU A 118 -15.35 17.56 1.90
C LEU A 118 -16.87 17.63 1.64
N GLY A 119 -17.69 17.63 2.69
CA GLY A 119 -19.17 17.69 2.57
C GLY A 119 -19.81 16.35 2.17
N GLU A 120 -21.15 16.31 2.17
CA GLU A 120 -21.99 15.10 2.12
C GLU A 120 -21.89 14.30 0.80
N LYS A 121 -21.46 14.90 -0.29
CA LYS A 121 -21.28 14.18 -1.56
C LYS A 121 -20.09 13.23 -1.55
N TYR A 122 -19.19 13.36 -0.58
CA TYR A 122 -18.04 12.48 -0.40
C TYR A 122 -18.32 11.48 0.71
N GLU A 123 -17.83 10.25 0.56
CA GLU A 123 -17.97 9.21 1.57
C GLU A 123 -16.64 8.48 1.73
N LEU A 124 -16.18 8.32 2.97
CA LEU A 124 -14.96 7.57 3.31
C LEU A 124 -15.34 6.18 3.79
N LEU A 125 -14.79 5.16 3.15
CA LEU A 125 -14.92 3.77 3.53
C LEU A 125 -13.60 3.30 4.17
N LEU A 126 -13.64 2.95 5.45
CA LEU A 126 -12.54 2.35 6.19
C LEU A 126 -12.82 0.85 6.32
N ILE A 127 -12.10 0.02 5.57
CA ILE A 127 -12.35 -1.43 5.51
C ILE A 127 -11.15 -2.19 6.05
N GLY A 128 -11.35 -3.09 6.98
CA GLY A 128 -10.31 -3.97 7.50
C GLY A 128 -10.44 -4.26 8.98
N ASP A 129 -9.55 -5.13 9.46
CA ASP A 129 -9.43 -5.37 10.89
C ASP A 129 -8.79 -4.15 11.56
N SER A 130 -9.22 -3.87 12.78
CA SER A 130 -8.72 -2.78 13.62
C SER A 130 -8.45 -3.30 15.02
N GLU A 131 -7.43 -2.73 15.68
CA GLU A 131 -7.32 -2.87 17.12
C GLU A 131 -8.46 -2.08 17.78
N GLU A 132 -8.99 -2.58 18.88
CA GLU A 132 -10.14 -1.99 19.59
C GLU A 132 -9.90 -0.52 19.95
N GLU A 133 -8.70 -0.18 20.43
CA GLU A 133 -8.33 1.19 20.80
C GLU A 133 -8.32 2.14 19.60
N ASP A 134 -7.88 1.67 18.43
CA ASP A 134 -7.83 2.45 17.18
C ASP A 134 -9.24 2.69 16.64
N GLU A 135 -10.13 1.68 16.71
CA GLU A 135 -11.51 1.80 16.30
C GLU A 135 -12.31 2.73 17.21
N GLU A 136 -12.13 2.63 18.52
CA GLU A 136 -12.72 3.57 19.47
C GLU A 136 -12.24 5.00 19.24
N LEU A 137 -10.96 5.19 18.92
CA LEU A 137 -10.43 6.50 18.60
C LEU A 137 -11.03 7.04 17.30
N ALA A 138 -11.19 6.21 16.28
CA ALA A 138 -11.86 6.59 15.03
C ALA A 138 -13.30 7.06 15.28
N HIS A 139 -14.08 6.30 16.06
CA HIS A 139 -15.45 6.68 16.46
C HIS A 139 -15.49 8.01 17.23
N ARG A 140 -14.55 8.24 18.15
CA ARG A 140 -14.45 9.52 18.88
C ARG A 140 -14.17 10.70 17.95
N ILE A 141 -13.29 10.54 16.95
CA ILE A 141 -13.01 11.58 15.97
C ILE A 141 -14.24 11.87 15.10
N ILE A 142 -14.94 10.82 14.62
CA ILE A 142 -16.18 10.94 13.85
C ILE A 142 -17.24 11.72 14.67
N GLN A 143 -17.45 11.35 15.91
CA GLN A 143 -18.40 12.00 16.81
C GLN A 143 -18.01 13.46 17.11
N TYR A 144 -16.73 13.73 17.36
CA TYR A 144 -16.23 15.06 17.66
C TYR A 144 -16.49 16.07 16.53
N TYR A 145 -16.34 15.64 15.29
CA TYR A 145 -16.61 16.48 14.10
C TYR A 145 -18.05 16.34 13.59
N GLY A 146 -18.90 15.50 14.17
CA GLY A 146 -20.28 15.28 13.75
C GLY A 146 -20.39 14.70 12.33
N LEU A 147 -19.45 13.83 11.91
CA LEU A 147 -19.39 13.31 10.56
C LEU A 147 -20.45 12.21 10.33
N THR A 148 -21.15 12.30 9.20
CA THR A 148 -22.14 11.30 8.75
C THR A 148 -21.65 10.51 7.55
N ASN A 149 -20.57 10.98 6.93
CA ASN A 149 -20.00 10.50 5.66
C ASN A 149 -18.73 9.62 5.82
N VAL A 150 -18.59 8.99 7.00
CA VAL A 150 -17.52 8.00 7.24
C VAL A 150 -18.18 6.67 7.65
N LYS A 151 -17.79 5.60 6.97
CA LYS A 151 -18.24 4.24 7.23
C LYS A 151 -17.04 3.38 7.64
N ILE A 152 -17.14 2.78 8.82
CA ILE A 152 -16.21 1.76 9.31
C ILE A 152 -16.82 0.41 9.00
N LEU A 153 -16.12 -0.42 8.25
CA LEU A 153 -16.58 -1.71 7.76
C LEU A 153 -15.58 -2.79 8.16
N PRO A 154 -16.05 -3.97 8.53
CA PRO A 154 -15.18 -5.07 8.92
C PRO A 154 -14.33 -5.54 7.74
N ARG A 155 -13.34 -6.37 8.04
CA ARG A 155 -12.59 -7.08 7.00
C ARG A 155 -13.52 -7.90 6.12
N MET A 156 -13.29 -7.81 4.83
CA MET A 156 -14.04 -8.52 3.80
C MET A 156 -13.18 -9.60 3.14
N ASP A 157 -13.83 -10.59 2.54
CA ASP A 157 -13.15 -11.49 1.61
C ASP A 157 -12.70 -10.73 0.34
N GLN A 158 -11.90 -11.37 -0.49
CA GLN A 158 -11.31 -10.74 -1.66
C GLN A 158 -12.36 -10.29 -2.68
N ASP A 159 -13.45 -11.03 -2.85
CA ASP A 159 -14.48 -10.74 -3.85
C ASP A 159 -15.31 -9.51 -3.44
N HIS A 160 -15.70 -9.41 -2.19
CA HIS A 160 -16.35 -8.21 -1.64
C HIS A 160 -15.41 -7.00 -1.68
N LEU A 161 -14.15 -7.17 -1.25
CA LEU A 161 -13.18 -6.07 -1.27
C LEU A 161 -12.98 -5.53 -2.68
N LYS A 162 -12.88 -6.42 -3.69
CA LYS A 162 -12.80 -6.02 -5.08
C LYS A 162 -14.02 -5.21 -5.50
N TYR A 163 -15.24 -5.67 -5.16
CA TYR A 163 -16.49 -4.96 -5.49
C TYR A 163 -16.50 -3.56 -4.87
N PHE A 164 -16.11 -3.42 -3.60
CA PHE A 164 -16.03 -2.11 -2.93
C PHE A 164 -15.01 -1.18 -3.58
N ILE A 165 -13.85 -1.70 -4.01
CA ILE A 165 -12.86 -0.92 -4.74
C ILE A 165 -13.41 -0.52 -6.12
N ASP A 166 -14.07 -1.42 -6.84
CA ASP A 166 -14.67 -1.16 -8.15
C ASP A 166 -15.71 -0.02 -8.08
N HIS A 167 -16.44 0.08 -6.99
CA HIS A 167 -17.48 1.11 -6.76
C HIS A 167 -17.00 2.34 -5.99
N SER A 168 -15.68 2.45 -5.77
CA SER A 168 -15.04 3.63 -5.19
C SER A 168 -14.30 4.43 -6.27
N GLN A 169 -14.03 5.71 -6.01
CA GLN A 169 -13.36 6.59 -6.94
C GLN A 169 -11.87 6.75 -6.63
N VAL A 170 -11.49 6.78 -5.34
CA VAL A 170 -10.11 7.07 -4.92
C VAL A 170 -9.66 6.06 -3.85
N GLY A 171 -8.47 5.50 -4.05
CA GLY A 171 -7.79 4.69 -3.04
C GLY A 171 -6.89 5.51 -2.14
N MET A 172 -6.98 5.33 -0.81
CA MET A 172 -6.08 5.96 0.15
C MET A 172 -4.93 5.02 0.50
N VAL A 173 -3.69 5.50 0.34
CA VAL A 173 -2.48 4.75 0.69
C VAL A 173 -1.57 5.62 1.55
N THR A 174 -1.70 5.50 2.85
CA THR A 174 -1.05 6.42 3.78
C THR A 174 -0.23 5.70 4.85
N TYR A 175 0.83 6.36 5.30
CA TYR A 175 1.74 5.86 6.33
C TYR A 175 2.30 7.03 7.14
N HIS A 176 2.52 6.82 8.44
CA HIS A 176 3.30 7.77 9.22
C HIS A 176 4.80 7.71 8.83
N GLN A 177 5.58 8.73 9.21
CA GLN A 177 7.01 8.81 8.87
C GLN A 177 7.95 8.73 10.10
N ARG A 178 7.47 8.13 11.22
CA ARG A 178 8.20 8.11 12.50
C ARG A 178 9.37 7.13 12.53
N ASP A 179 9.29 6.06 11.73
CA ASP A 179 10.33 5.04 11.60
C ASP A 179 10.68 4.80 10.12
N LEU A 180 11.81 4.12 9.87
CA LEU A 180 12.31 3.90 8.52
C LEU A 180 11.39 2.96 7.71
N ASN A 181 10.77 1.98 8.36
CA ASN A 181 9.92 1.02 7.68
C ASN A 181 8.68 1.69 7.06
N ASN A 182 8.00 2.52 7.84
CA ASN A 182 6.84 3.27 7.36
C ASN A 182 7.26 4.44 6.46
N LYS A 183 8.32 5.19 6.80
CA LYS A 183 8.81 6.28 5.96
C LYS A 183 9.16 5.82 4.55
N TYR A 184 9.77 4.65 4.40
CA TYR A 184 10.13 4.06 3.10
C TYR A 184 9.24 2.87 2.79
N CYS A 185 7.94 3.01 3.00
CA CYS A 185 6.93 1.99 2.81
C CYS A 185 6.96 1.37 1.41
N ALA A 186 6.54 0.10 1.34
CA ALA A 186 6.43 -0.66 0.10
C ALA A 186 5.02 -1.25 0.02
N SER A 187 4.06 -0.37 -0.27
CA SER A 187 2.65 -0.71 -0.24
C SER A 187 2.20 -1.51 -1.46
N GLY A 188 1.75 -2.74 -1.25
CA GLY A 188 1.05 -3.50 -2.28
C GLY A 188 -0.35 -2.96 -2.59
N LYS A 189 -0.96 -2.26 -1.62
CA LYS A 189 -2.31 -1.68 -1.76
C LYS A 189 -2.43 -0.64 -2.87
N ILE A 190 -1.35 0.10 -3.17
CA ILE A 190 -1.34 1.03 -4.29
C ILE A 190 -1.65 0.33 -5.61
N PHE A 191 -1.11 -0.87 -5.82
CA PHE A 191 -1.34 -1.65 -7.03
C PHE A 191 -2.75 -2.25 -7.06
N GLU A 192 -3.32 -2.63 -5.91
CA GLU A 192 -4.70 -3.08 -5.80
C GLU A 192 -5.67 -2.01 -6.35
N PHE A 193 -5.49 -0.75 -5.96
CA PHE A 193 -6.31 0.35 -6.48
C PHE A 193 -6.03 0.66 -7.95
N LEU A 194 -4.78 0.75 -8.35
CA LEU A 194 -4.42 1.10 -9.72
C LEU A 194 -4.89 0.05 -10.73
N PHE A 195 -4.81 -1.25 -10.41
CA PHE A 195 -5.31 -2.30 -11.31
C PHE A 195 -6.83 -2.29 -11.47
N GLU A 196 -7.55 -1.70 -10.53
CA GLU A 196 -8.99 -1.45 -10.63
C GLU A 196 -9.30 -0.05 -11.23
N GLY A 197 -8.33 0.59 -11.85
CA GLY A 197 -8.49 1.88 -12.52
C GLY A 197 -8.71 3.07 -11.58
N LYS A 198 -8.36 2.93 -10.30
CA LYS A 198 -8.60 3.96 -9.29
C LYS A 198 -7.34 4.79 -9.06
N PRO A 199 -7.40 6.12 -9.24
CA PRO A 199 -6.34 7.02 -8.80
C PRO A 199 -6.19 6.96 -7.29
N VAL A 200 -5.01 7.34 -6.79
CA VAL A 200 -4.70 7.26 -5.37
C VAL A 200 -4.41 8.64 -4.76
N VAL A 201 -4.79 8.80 -3.50
CA VAL A 201 -4.27 9.86 -2.63
C VAL A 201 -3.37 9.20 -1.59
N THR A 202 -2.15 9.73 -1.45
CA THR A 202 -1.16 9.12 -0.57
C THR A 202 -0.59 10.16 0.38
N SER A 203 -0.03 9.70 1.51
CA SER A 203 0.85 10.53 2.33
C SER A 203 2.16 10.83 1.60
N THR A 204 2.89 11.86 2.07
CA THR A 204 4.13 12.35 1.44
C THR A 204 5.37 11.47 1.68
N ASN A 205 5.18 10.21 2.00
CA ASN A 205 6.27 9.23 2.14
C ASN A 205 7.08 9.15 0.83
N PRO A 206 8.43 9.20 0.88
CA PRO A 206 9.25 9.33 -0.32
C PRO A 206 8.95 8.33 -1.44
N PRO A 207 8.72 7.01 -1.19
CA PRO A 207 8.36 6.09 -2.26
C PRO A 207 7.01 6.36 -2.90
N LEU A 208 6.00 6.74 -2.11
CA LEU A 208 4.66 7.05 -2.59
C LEU A 208 4.65 8.35 -3.40
N LYS A 209 5.32 9.38 -2.88
CA LYS A 209 5.46 10.67 -3.56
C LYS A 209 6.16 10.51 -4.91
N GLU A 210 7.34 9.87 -4.95
CA GLU A 210 8.04 9.61 -6.21
C GLU A 210 7.17 8.81 -7.19
N PHE A 211 6.40 7.83 -6.69
CA PHE A 211 5.52 7.01 -7.51
C PHE A 211 4.39 7.82 -8.14
N CYS A 212 3.69 8.64 -7.35
CA CYS A 212 2.63 9.51 -7.84
C CYS A 212 3.16 10.54 -8.85
N GLU A 213 4.27 11.22 -8.53
CA GLU A 213 4.90 12.22 -9.41
C GLU A 213 5.39 11.61 -10.73
N LYS A 214 6.01 10.43 -10.67
CA LYS A 214 6.59 9.76 -11.84
C LYS A 214 5.53 9.27 -12.82
N TYR A 215 4.45 8.73 -12.32
CA TYR A 215 3.44 8.05 -13.15
C TYR A 215 2.15 8.84 -13.32
N GLY A 216 1.95 9.93 -12.57
CA GLY A 216 0.74 10.75 -12.66
C GLY A 216 -0.53 10.03 -12.22
N VAL A 217 -0.43 9.01 -11.37
CA VAL A 217 -1.54 8.11 -10.99
C VAL A 217 -2.30 8.57 -9.74
N GLY A 218 -1.97 9.74 -9.20
CA GLY A 218 -2.59 10.28 -8.00
C GLY A 218 -1.80 11.42 -7.40
N ILE A 219 -2.20 11.84 -6.21
CA ILE A 219 -1.62 12.97 -5.48
C ILE A 219 -1.02 12.48 -4.16
N ALA A 220 0.24 12.86 -3.90
CA ALA A 220 0.89 12.67 -2.61
C ALA A 220 0.90 13.99 -1.84
N ASP A 221 0.00 14.13 -0.89
CA ASP A 221 -0.16 15.29 -0.04
C ASP A 221 -0.64 14.88 1.36
N ASP A 222 -0.21 15.60 2.40
CA ASP A 222 -0.66 15.39 3.77
C ASP A 222 -1.92 16.20 4.10
N ASP A 223 -2.36 17.12 3.22
CA ASP A 223 -3.71 17.70 3.18
C ASP A 223 -4.61 16.82 2.32
N TYR A 224 -5.18 15.81 2.95
CA TYR A 224 -6.00 14.83 2.23
C TYR A 224 -7.29 15.44 1.66
N ALA A 225 -7.88 16.42 2.33
CA ALA A 225 -9.08 17.08 1.82
C ALA A 225 -8.81 17.80 0.49
N GLN A 226 -7.72 18.56 0.42
CA GLN A 226 -7.30 19.25 -0.80
C GLN A 226 -6.93 18.26 -1.91
N ALA A 227 -6.18 17.20 -1.57
CA ALA A 227 -5.79 16.18 -2.55
C ALA A 227 -7.01 15.46 -3.14
N ILE A 228 -7.98 15.06 -2.30
CA ILE A 228 -9.21 14.39 -2.75
C ILE A 228 -10.03 15.33 -3.66
N LYS A 229 -10.20 16.62 -3.28
CA LYS A 229 -10.89 17.60 -4.13
C LYS A 229 -10.22 17.76 -5.49
N ALA A 230 -8.89 17.85 -5.52
CA ALA A 230 -8.12 17.99 -6.76
C ALA A 230 -8.23 16.74 -7.66
N VAL A 231 -8.29 15.54 -7.08
CA VAL A 231 -8.56 14.32 -7.85
C VAL A 231 -9.98 14.31 -8.37
N ALA A 232 -10.97 14.66 -7.54
CA ALA A 232 -12.38 14.67 -7.94
C ALA A 232 -12.68 15.69 -9.06
N GLU A 233 -12.06 16.86 -9.00
CA GLU A 233 -12.22 17.93 -10.00
C GLU A 233 -11.75 17.51 -11.41
N HIS A 234 -10.73 16.69 -11.49
CA HIS A 234 -10.14 16.22 -12.76
C HIS A 234 -10.14 14.69 -12.87
N TYR A 235 -11.18 14.04 -12.37
CA TYR A 235 -11.23 12.59 -12.18
C TYR A 235 -10.90 11.78 -13.44
N THR A 236 -11.50 12.12 -14.58
CA THR A 236 -11.25 11.43 -15.85
C THR A 236 -9.77 11.48 -16.25
N LYS A 237 -9.10 12.62 -16.08
CA LYS A 237 -7.67 12.77 -16.37
C LYS A 237 -6.82 11.81 -15.52
N TRP A 238 -7.18 11.65 -14.24
CA TRP A 238 -6.47 10.73 -13.36
C TRP A 238 -6.72 9.28 -13.73
N GLN A 239 -7.96 8.93 -14.11
CA GLN A 239 -8.28 7.59 -14.60
C GLN A 239 -7.51 7.25 -15.88
N ASP A 240 -7.42 8.16 -16.84
CA ASP A 240 -6.65 7.97 -18.08
C ASP A 240 -5.17 7.70 -17.78
N ALA A 241 -4.58 8.43 -16.83
CA ALA A 241 -3.21 8.21 -16.40
C ALA A 241 -3.02 6.85 -15.71
N VAL A 242 -3.98 6.42 -14.89
CA VAL A 242 -3.97 5.09 -14.27
C VAL A 242 -4.08 3.99 -15.33
N HIS A 243 -5.00 4.12 -16.30
CA HIS A 243 -5.14 3.17 -17.40
C HIS A 243 -3.84 3.07 -18.22
N TYR A 244 -3.22 4.22 -18.52
CA TYR A 244 -1.93 4.24 -19.21
C TYR A 244 -0.86 3.49 -18.39
N PHE A 245 -0.77 3.76 -17.08
CA PHE A 245 0.18 3.08 -16.19
C PHE A 245 -0.05 1.58 -16.19
N VAL A 246 -1.28 1.11 -15.99
CA VAL A 246 -1.63 -0.32 -15.92
C VAL A 246 -1.26 -1.08 -17.19
N ASN A 247 -1.46 -0.47 -18.35
CA ASN A 247 -1.13 -1.07 -19.65
C ASN A 247 0.40 -1.17 -19.90
N HIS A 248 1.22 -0.43 -19.13
CA HIS A 248 2.68 -0.43 -19.25
C HIS A 248 3.41 -1.12 -18.09
N VAL A 249 2.66 -1.51 -17.03
CA VAL A 249 3.22 -2.28 -15.91
C VAL A 249 3.22 -3.76 -16.25
N HIS A 250 4.39 -4.29 -16.50
CA HIS A 250 4.58 -5.71 -16.80
C HIS A 250 5.02 -6.45 -15.53
N VAL A 251 4.05 -6.91 -14.72
CA VAL A 251 4.31 -7.70 -13.49
C VAL A 251 5.17 -8.92 -13.78
N GLU A 252 4.86 -9.63 -14.85
CA GLU A 252 5.61 -10.80 -15.32
C GLU A 252 7.07 -10.47 -15.63
N ARG A 253 7.33 -9.26 -16.12
CA ARG A 253 8.69 -8.79 -16.39
C ARG A 253 9.53 -8.67 -15.12
N ASN A 254 8.91 -8.28 -14.00
CA ASN A 254 9.57 -8.22 -12.69
C ASN A 254 9.90 -9.62 -12.17
N ASN A 255 8.96 -10.57 -12.29
CA ASN A 255 9.17 -11.98 -11.96
C ASN A 255 10.30 -12.61 -12.81
N HIS A 256 10.28 -12.36 -14.11
CA HIS A 256 11.32 -12.86 -15.04
C HIS A 256 12.71 -12.34 -14.67
N ARG A 257 12.84 -11.05 -14.37
CA ARG A 257 14.09 -10.44 -13.95
C ARG A 257 14.63 -11.00 -12.65
N LEU A 258 13.75 -11.30 -11.67
CA LEU A 258 14.15 -11.95 -10.43
C LEU A 258 14.62 -13.38 -10.67
N ALA A 259 13.86 -14.16 -11.44
CA ALA A 259 14.24 -15.52 -11.81
C ALA A 259 15.62 -15.56 -12.51
N GLN A 260 15.84 -14.71 -13.48
CA GLN A 260 17.11 -14.58 -14.17
C GLN A 260 18.26 -14.20 -13.21
N LYS A 261 18.00 -13.29 -12.27
CA LYS A 261 19.00 -12.90 -11.26
C LYS A 261 19.41 -14.08 -10.38
N ILE A 262 18.43 -14.88 -9.96
CA ILE A 262 18.67 -16.08 -9.14
C ILE A 262 19.47 -17.09 -9.96
N GLN A 263 19.06 -17.37 -11.20
CA GLN A 263 19.74 -18.31 -12.08
C GLN A 263 21.20 -17.93 -12.31
N ASN A 264 21.49 -16.67 -12.62
CA ASN A 264 22.88 -16.21 -12.83
C ASN A 264 23.76 -16.44 -11.59
N VAL A 265 23.22 -16.23 -10.38
CA VAL A 265 23.96 -16.47 -9.13
C VAL A 265 24.20 -17.96 -8.92
N LEU A 266 23.26 -18.83 -9.32
CA LEU A 266 23.43 -20.27 -9.25
C LEU A 266 24.53 -20.76 -10.20
N GLU A 267 24.57 -20.23 -11.42
CA GLU A 267 25.58 -20.56 -12.43
C GLU A 267 26.99 -20.07 -12.03
N GLU A 268 27.12 -18.83 -11.52
CA GLU A 268 28.38 -18.26 -11.03
C GLU A 268 29.04 -19.10 -9.90
N LYS A 269 28.27 -19.86 -9.12
CA LYS A 269 28.78 -20.69 -8.03
C LYS A 269 29.08 -22.14 -8.46
N GLN A 270 28.59 -22.58 -9.61
CA GLN A 270 28.86 -23.90 -10.14
C GLN A 270 30.10 -23.94 -11.04
N ALA A 271 30.53 -22.77 -11.52
CA ALA A 271 31.74 -22.57 -12.31
C ALA A 271 32.96 -22.34 -11.39
#